data_7b1f2afe8bde36f6a18cbdfee537a999
#
_entry.id   7b1f2afe8bde36f6a18cbdfee537a999
#
_cell.length_a   1.000
_cell.length_b   1.000
_cell.length_c   1.000
_cell.angle_alpha   90.00
_cell.angle_beta   90.00
_cell.angle_gamma   90.00
#
_symmetry.space_group_name_H-M   'P 1'
#
loop_
_entity.id
_entity.type
_entity.pdbx_description
1 polymer ?
#
loop_
_entity_poly.entity_id
_entity_poly.type
_entity_poly.pdbx_seq_one_letter_code
_entity_poly.pdbx_strand_id
1 'polypeptide(L)'
;MLKKNLLPALLTAGAMMLSACGGGSSETAQPKAKMVESIGAGEGKVSIVAWPGYIERGETDKNYDWVTGFEQETGCKVEVKTAATSDEMVALMNQGGFDIVTASGDASLRLVRGGKVQPINIKLIEGWNTIDSRLQNAAWHTVDGVHYGVPYQWGSNVLMYDTKVFPTAPTSWDVVFKAMNLPDGKPNKGRVQAFDGPIYIADAALFLKHHQPELGITDPYQLTQKQFDAAIELLRGQRQLVTKYWHDAAMQMEDFKKEGIVASSSWPYQVNGLVATHPVGSVIPAEGATGWADTSMLHANAPHPNCAYKWLNHSVSLKLQGDLASWFGSVPSVPEACKNNALLGAEGCKTNGFDNFDKISFWKTPDCNGKADCVPYDKWTTSYLAVMGKQ
;
A
#
# COMPACT_ATOMS: atom_id res chain seq x y z
N MET A 1 -51.77 -51.43 -25.62
CA MET A 1 -51.24 -52.82 -25.50
C MET A 1 -49.99 -52.71 -24.68
N LEU A 2 -50.08 -52.92 -23.42
CA LEU A 2 -49.77 -54.10 -22.58
C LEU A 2 -48.42 -54.75 -22.91
N LYS A 3 -47.44 -54.64 -21.99
CA LYS A 3 -47.14 -55.71 -21.05
C LYS A 3 -46.23 -55.24 -19.92
N LYS A 4 -46.69 -55.41 -18.70
CA LYS A 4 -45.99 -55.46 -17.41
C LYS A 4 -45.08 -56.69 -17.36
N ASN A 5 -43.93 -56.62 -16.71
CA ASN A 5 -43.37 -57.79 -15.99
C ASN A 5 -42.74 -57.30 -14.67
N LEU A 6 -43.13 -57.96 -13.62
CA LEU A 6 -42.80 -57.79 -12.21
C LEU A 6 -41.73 -58.84 -11.78
N LEU A 7 -40.80 -58.35 -10.92
CA LEU A 7 -40.20 -58.99 -9.73
C LEU A 7 -39.14 -60.12 -9.92
N PRO A 8 -38.29 -60.41 -8.88
CA PRO A 8 -38.44 -60.14 -7.44
C PRO A 8 -37.21 -59.54 -6.72
N ALA A 9 -37.46 -59.04 -5.52
CA ALA A 9 -36.53 -58.59 -4.49
C ALA A 9 -35.73 -59.76 -3.87
N LEU A 10 -34.46 -59.52 -3.58
CA LEU A 10 -33.65 -60.23 -2.61
C LEU A 10 -33.14 -59.28 -1.53
N LEU A 11 -33.64 -59.50 -0.31
CA LEU A 11 -33.07 -58.92 0.91
C LEU A 11 -31.78 -59.67 1.26
N THR A 12 -30.69 -58.93 1.43
CA THR A 12 -29.52 -59.35 2.22
C THR A 12 -29.21 -58.31 3.25
N ALA A 13 -29.39 -58.68 4.51
CA ALA A 13 -28.93 -57.91 5.68
C ALA A 13 -27.41 -57.96 5.75
N GLY A 14 -26.78 -56.80 5.75
CA GLY A 14 -25.34 -56.66 5.96
C GLY A 14 -25.07 -55.63 7.06
N ALA A 15 -24.36 -56.06 8.08
CA ALA A 15 -24.05 -55.38 9.34
C ALA A 15 -23.38 -54.02 9.14
N MET A 16 -23.89 -52.99 9.81
CA MET A 16 -23.21 -51.70 9.97
C MET A 16 -22.02 -51.86 10.92
N MET A 17 -20.80 -51.74 10.39
CA MET A 17 -19.63 -51.37 11.20
C MET A 17 -19.51 -49.85 11.16
N LEU A 18 -19.75 -49.19 12.29
CA LEU A 18 -19.41 -47.81 12.52
C LEU A 18 -17.88 -47.69 12.65
N SER A 19 -17.20 -47.26 11.58
CA SER A 19 -15.86 -46.77 11.66
C SER A 19 -15.93 -45.25 11.90
N ALA A 20 -15.67 -44.83 13.13
CA ALA A 20 -15.42 -43.42 13.47
C ALA A 20 -14.12 -43.01 12.84
N CYS A 21 -14.15 -42.37 11.66
CA CYS A 21 -13.03 -41.60 11.15
C CYS A 21 -13.07 -40.23 11.78
N GLY A 22 -12.18 -39.99 12.75
CA GLY A 22 -11.83 -38.65 13.22
C GLY A 22 -11.27 -37.82 12.03
N GLY A 23 -12.06 -36.88 11.55
CA GLY A 23 -11.62 -35.90 10.56
C GLY A 23 -10.67 -34.92 11.20
N GLY A 24 -9.38 -35.22 11.24
CA GLY A 24 -8.33 -34.22 11.33
C GLY A 24 -8.32 -33.49 10.01
N SER A 25 -8.71 -32.23 10.01
CA SER A 25 -8.42 -31.28 8.92
C SER A 25 -6.89 -31.16 8.81
N SER A 26 -6.28 -31.93 7.93
CA SER A 26 -4.93 -31.70 7.50
C SER A 26 -4.97 -30.40 6.70
N GLU A 27 -4.61 -29.28 7.32
CA GLU A 27 -4.10 -28.13 6.58
C GLU A 27 -2.98 -28.66 5.70
N THR A 28 -3.24 -28.80 4.42
CA THR A 28 -2.21 -29.02 3.43
C THR A 28 -1.37 -27.77 3.41
N ALA A 29 -0.24 -27.78 4.15
CA ALA A 29 0.76 -26.74 4.08
C ALA A 29 1.12 -26.56 2.60
N GLN A 30 0.80 -25.40 2.04
CA GLN A 30 1.24 -25.07 0.69
C GLN A 30 2.76 -25.23 0.65
N PRO A 31 3.33 -25.83 -0.42
CA PRO A 31 4.76 -25.96 -0.54
C PRO A 31 5.36 -24.56 -0.45
N LYS A 32 6.24 -24.32 0.54
CA LYS A 32 6.96 -23.05 0.66
C LYS A 32 7.68 -22.79 -0.65
N ALA A 33 7.40 -21.66 -1.29
CA ALA A 33 8.09 -21.27 -2.52
C ALA A 33 9.61 -21.32 -2.28
N LYS A 34 10.32 -21.92 -3.22
CA LYS A 34 11.76 -22.12 -3.07
C LYS A 34 12.48 -20.80 -3.33
N MET A 35 13.25 -20.33 -2.37
CA MET A 35 14.06 -19.12 -2.50
C MET A 35 15.09 -19.27 -3.65
N VAL A 36 15.26 -18.23 -4.46
CA VAL A 36 16.29 -18.18 -5.51
C VAL A 36 17.69 -18.20 -4.88
N GLU A 37 18.57 -19.06 -5.34
CA GLU A 37 19.92 -19.26 -4.76
C GLU A 37 21.02 -18.52 -5.54
N SER A 38 20.79 -18.20 -6.82
CA SER A 38 21.75 -17.47 -7.68
C SER A 38 20.99 -16.74 -8.80
N ILE A 39 21.56 -15.64 -9.29
CA ILE A 39 21.05 -14.91 -10.46
C ILE A 39 21.74 -15.47 -11.70
N GLY A 40 20.96 -16.01 -12.62
CA GLY A 40 21.42 -16.51 -13.90
C GLY A 40 21.27 -15.51 -15.06
N ALA A 41 21.27 -16.03 -16.28
CA ALA A 41 20.90 -15.24 -17.45
C ALA A 41 19.46 -14.75 -17.32
N GLY A 42 19.21 -13.51 -17.79
CA GLY A 42 17.86 -12.95 -17.79
C GLY A 42 16.95 -13.67 -18.78
N GLU A 43 15.67 -13.75 -18.47
CA GLU A 43 14.64 -14.39 -19.29
C GLU A 43 14.09 -13.46 -20.38
N GLY A 44 14.67 -12.26 -20.52
CA GLY A 44 14.32 -11.28 -21.55
C GLY A 44 13.27 -10.27 -21.15
N LYS A 45 12.57 -10.47 -20.02
CA LYS A 45 11.61 -9.49 -19.49
C LYS A 45 11.37 -9.63 -17.99
N VAL A 46 10.77 -8.59 -17.40
CA VAL A 46 10.22 -8.57 -16.05
C VAL A 46 8.87 -7.87 -16.05
N SER A 47 7.84 -8.50 -15.48
CA SER A 47 6.50 -7.95 -15.35
C SER A 47 6.26 -7.47 -13.92
N ILE A 48 5.95 -6.17 -13.77
CA ILE A 48 5.86 -5.49 -12.48
C ILE A 48 4.46 -4.93 -12.27
N VAL A 49 3.81 -5.30 -11.18
CA VAL A 49 2.63 -4.60 -10.66
C VAL A 49 3.12 -3.43 -9.81
N ALA A 50 2.76 -2.20 -10.17
CA ALA A 50 3.30 -1.01 -9.53
C ALA A 50 2.25 0.07 -9.29
N TRP A 51 2.48 0.92 -8.28
CA TRP A 51 1.75 2.16 -8.10
C TRP A 51 1.99 3.12 -9.28
N PRO A 52 1.04 4.04 -9.58
CA PRO A 52 1.29 5.12 -10.52
C PRO A 52 2.53 5.93 -10.14
N GLY A 53 3.39 6.23 -11.10
CA GLY A 53 4.61 7.01 -10.87
C GLY A 53 5.80 6.24 -10.28
N TYR A 54 5.71 4.92 -10.10
CA TYR A 54 6.80 4.12 -9.52
C TYR A 54 7.82 3.63 -10.55
N ILE A 55 7.42 3.50 -11.80
CA ILE A 55 8.27 2.96 -12.88
C ILE A 55 8.19 3.91 -14.08
N GLU A 56 9.19 4.79 -14.21
CA GLU A 56 9.21 5.82 -15.25
C GLU A 56 10.29 5.57 -16.30
N ARG A 57 9.92 5.85 -17.57
CA ARG A 57 10.82 5.75 -18.72
C ARG A 57 10.92 7.05 -19.53
N GLY A 58 10.74 8.19 -18.86
CA GLY A 58 10.89 9.51 -19.45
C GLY A 58 9.76 9.92 -20.41
N GLU A 59 8.58 9.29 -20.33
CA GLU A 59 7.44 9.63 -21.17
C GLU A 59 6.81 10.95 -20.77
N THR A 60 6.65 11.17 -19.46
CA THR A 60 6.10 12.40 -18.91
C THR A 60 7.15 13.51 -18.82
N ASP A 61 8.34 13.18 -18.31
CA ASP A 61 9.49 14.07 -18.22
C ASP A 61 10.78 13.30 -18.51
N LYS A 62 11.56 13.78 -19.49
CA LYS A 62 12.80 13.13 -19.98
C LYS A 62 13.89 13.00 -18.91
N ASN A 63 13.82 13.78 -17.84
CA ASN A 63 14.77 13.68 -16.74
C ASN A 63 14.54 12.42 -15.86
N TYR A 64 13.34 11.85 -15.93
CA TYR A 64 12.92 10.73 -15.08
C TYR A 64 12.81 9.43 -15.89
N ASP A 65 13.96 8.82 -16.14
CA ASP A 65 14.05 7.52 -16.82
C ASP A 65 15.06 6.62 -16.09
N TRP A 66 14.54 5.63 -15.40
CA TRP A 66 15.34 4.57 -14.78
C TRP A 66 15.06 3.19 -15.36
N VAL A 67 14.29 3.12 -16.44
CA VAL A 67 13.95 1.88 -17.13
C VAL A 67 14.83 1.63 -18.33
N THR A 68 15.01 2.62 -19.21
CA THR A 68 15.70 2.43 -20.50
C THR A 68 17.12 1.93 -20.32
N GLY A 69 17.90 2.50 -19.37
CA GLY A 69 19.25 2.04 -19.07
C GLY A 69 19.31 0.60 -18.57
N PHE A 70 18.39 0.23 -17.66
CA PHE A 70 18.27 -1.13 -17.17
C PHE A 70 17.98 -2.14 -18.29
N GLU A 71 17.05 -1.82 -19.19
CA GLU A 71 16.73 -2.69 -20.34
C GLU A 71 17.93 -2.89 -21.27
N GLN A 72 18.69 -1.81 -21.52
CA GLN A 72 19.89 -1.86 -22.37
C GLN A 72 21.01 -2.70 -21.75
N GLU A 73 21.24 -2.56 -20.44
CA GLU A 73 22.29 -3.25 -19.71
C GLU A 73 21.99 -4.75 -19.54
N THR A 74 20.74 -5.08 -19.19
CA THR A 74 20.39 -6.43 -18.75
C THR A 74 19.71 -7.28 -19.82
N GLY A 75 19.17 -6.65 -20.88
CA GLY A 75 18.31 -7.29 -21.87
C GLY A 75 16.92 -7.67 -21.33
N CYS A 76 16.58 -7.26 -20.10
CA CYS A 76 15.30 -7.55 -19.46
C CYS A 76 14.30 -6.40 -19.74
N LYS A 77 13.35 -6.61 -20.62
CA LYS A 77 12.27 -5.64 -20.91
C LYS A 77 11.34 -5.48 -19.72
N VAL A 78 11.04 -4.25 -19.34
CA VAL A 78 10.17 -3.92 -18.21
C VAL A 78 8.73 -3.73 -18.72
N GLU A 79 7.84 -4.61 -18.29
CA GLU A 79 6.40 -4.52 -18.52
C GLU A 79 5.72 -4.08 -17.20
N VAL A 80 4.93 -3.02 -17.24
CA VAL A 80 4.28 -2.47 -16.05
C VAL A 80 2.77 -2.62 -16.13
N LYS A 81 2.18 -3.18 -15.07
CA LYS A 81 0.75 -3.12 -14.80
C LYS A 81 0.53 -2.19 -13.62
N THR A 82 -0.01 -1.00 -13.89
CA THR A 82 -0.37 -0.08 -12.82
C THR A 82 -1.58 -0.58 -12.05
N ALA A 83 -1.52 -0.47 -10.73
CA ALA A 83 -2.62 -0.70 -9.80
C ALA A 83 -2.80 0.53 -8.90
N ALA A 84 -4.04 0.95 -8.69
CA ALA A 84 -4.36 2.17 -7.95
C ALA A 84 -4.54 1.93 -6.44
N THR A 85 -4.73 0.68 -6.00
CA THR A 85 -4.97 0.31 -4.61
C THR A 85 -4.23 -0.96 -4.21
N SER A 86 -3.95 -1.12 -2.90
CA SER A 86 -3.40 -2.36 -2.33
C SER A 86 -4.30 -3.58 -2.62
N ASP A 87 -5.61 -3.41 -2.61
CA ASP A 87 -6.56 -4.49 -2.91
C ASP A 87 -6.46 -4.94 -4.36
N GLU A 88 -6.30 -4.01 -5.30
CA GLU A 88 -6.05 -4.34 -6.72
C GLU A 88 -4.72 -5.07 -6.89
N MET A 89 -3.65 -4.64 -6.21
CA MET A 89 -2.36 -5.33 -6.23
C MET A 89 -2.47 -6.78 -5.74
N VAL A 90 -3.17 -7.00 -4.62
CA VAL A 90 -3.41 -8.34 -4.09
C VAL A 90 -4.22 -9.18 -5.08
N ALA A 91 -5.24 -8.61 -5.72
CA ALA A 91 -6.03 -9.30 -6.73
C ALA A 91 -5.20 -9.72 -7.96
N LEU A 92 -4.37 -8.82 -8.49
CA LEU A 92 -3.46 -9.10 -9.61
C LEU A 92 -2.43 -10.18 -9.26
N MET A 93 -1.84 -10.11 -8.07
CA MET A 93 -0.90 -11.14 -7.61
C MET A 93 -1.58 -12.49 -7.36
N ASN A 94 -2.86 -12.51 -7.00
CA ASN A 94 -3.64 -13.74 -6.91
C ASN A 94 -3.91 -14.38 -8.29
N GLN A 95 -4.09 -13.57 -9.34
CA GLN A 95 -4.22 -14.03 -10.72
C GLN A 95 -2.91 -14.64 -11.23
N GLY A 96 -1.76 -14.11 -10.81
CA GLY A 96 -0.43 -14.52 -11.25
C GLY A 96 -0.05 -13.95 -12.63
N GLY A 97 1.09 -14.42 -13.16
CA GLY A 97 1.62 -13.94 -14.45
C GLY A 97 2.52 -12.70 -14.32
N PHE A 98 2.74 -12.21 -13.12
CA PHE A 98 3.65 -11.11 -12.79
C PHE A 98 4.88 -11.64 -12.04
N ASP A 99 5.98 -10.90 -12.12
CA ASP A 99 7.21 -11.22 -11.40
C ASP A 99 7.31 -10.47 -10.10
N ILE A 100 7.03 -9.18 -10.10
CA ILE A 100 7.21 -8.28 -8.97
C ILE A 100 5.91 -7.50 -8.69
N VAL A 101 5.72 -7.16 -7.41
CA VAL A 101 4.75 -6.15 -6.98
C VAL A 101 5.44 -5.15 -6.06
N THR A 102 5.15 -3.84 -6.22
CA THR A 102 5.58 -2.79 -5.29
C THR A 102 4.49 -2.59 -4.24
N ALA A 103 4.53 -3.38 -3.16
CA ALA A 103 3.46 -3.47 -2.19
C ALA A 103 3.67 -2.57 -0.98
N SER A 104 2.64 -1.83 -0.59
CA SER A 104 2.58 -1.18 0.72
C SER A 104 2.30 -2.19 1.84
N GLY A 105 2.57 -1.82 3.10
CA GLY A 105 2.52 -2.74 4.23
C GLY A 105 1.16 -3.42 4.47
N ASP A 106 0.07 -2.80 4.05
CA ASP A 106 -1.27 -3.39 4.11
C ASP A 106 -1.54 -4.46 3.04
N ALA A 107 -0.77 -4.47 1.94
CA ALA A 107 -0.80 -5.52 0.94
C ALA A 107 0.24 -6.62 1.23
N SER A 108 1.46 -6.24 1.64
CA SER A 108 2.61 -7.15 1.73
C SER A 108 2.37 -8.32 2.68
N LEU A 109 1.84 -8.09 3.89
CA LEU A 109 1.55 -9.18 4.83
C LEU A 109 0.44 -10.12 4.32
N ARG A 110 -0.55 -9.60 3.59
CA ARG A 110 -1.60 -10.41 2.96
C ARG A 110 -1.02 -11.33 1.89
N LEU A 111 -0.09 -10.81 1.08
CA LEU A 111 0.62 -11.58 0.05
C LEU A 111 1.52 -12.65 0.65
N VAL A 112 2.25 -12.34 1.73
CA VAL A 112 3.08 -13.31 2.46
C VAL A 112 2.23 -14.44 3.04
N ARG A 113 1.18 -14.10 3.79
CA ARG A 113 0.29 -15.08 4.41
C ARG A 113 -0.52 -15.91 3.41
N GLY A 114 -0.88 -15.26 2.28
CA GLY A 114 -1.55 -15.94 1.17
C GLY A 114 -0.62 -16.81 0.30
N GLY A 115 0.69 -16.87 0.61
CA GLY A 115 1.66 -17.65 -0.16
C GLY A 115 1.82 -17.16 -1.61
N LYS A 116 1.57 -15.86 -1.86
CA LYS A 116 1.62 -15.26 -3.21
C LYS A 116 2.98 -14.67 -3.55
N VAL A 117 3.83 -14.51 -2.56
CA VAL A 117 5.20 -14.05 -2.72
C VAL A 117 6.16 -15.06 -2.09
N GLN A 118 7.38 -15.11 -2.61
CA GLN A 118 8.44 -16.00 -2.12
C GLN A 118 9.47 -15.24 -1.29
N PRO A 119 10.23 -15.95 -0.45
CA PRO A 119 11.35 -15.37 0.27
C PRO A 119 12.36 -14.72 -0.67
N ILE A 120 12.90 -13.58 -0.27
CA ILE A 120 14.01 -12.89 -0.95
C ILE A 120 15.34 -13.36 -0.37
N ASN A 121 16.24 -13.81 -1.24
CA ASN A 121 17.62 -14.03 -0.87
C ASN A 121 18.38 -12.70 -0.83
N ILE A 122 18.45 -12.10 0.34
CA ILE A 122 19.09 -10.78 0.52
C ILE A 122 20.59 -10.79 0.20
N LYS A 123 21.25 -11.97 0.17
CA LYS A 123 22.65 -12.11 -0.24
C LYS A 123 22.85 -11.84 -1.74
N LEU A 124 21.79 -11.93 -2.52
CA LEU A 124 21.78 -11.62 -3.96
C LEU A 124 21.41 -10.15 -4.23
N ILE A 125 21.11 -9.36 -3.20
CA ILE A 125 20.84 -7.92 -3.32
C ILE A 125 22.12 -7.18 -2.91
N GLU A 126 22.91 -6.76 -3.90
CA GLU A 126 24.23 -6.14 -3.69
C GLU A 126 24.15 -4.88 -2.82
N GLY A 127 23.10 -4.08 -2.98
CA GLY A 127 22.83 -2.87 -2.20
C GLY A 127 22.12 -3.10 -0.86
N TRP A 128 21.88 -4.33 -0.38
CA TRP A 128 21.11 -4.57 0.82
C TRP A 128 21.57 -3.77 2.04
N ASN A 129 22.88 -3.73 2.27
CA ASN A 129 23.47 -3.04 3.42
C ASN A 129 23.45 -1.50 3.31
N THR A 130 23.11 -0.95 2.15
CA THR A 130 22.93 0.50 1.96
C THR A 130 21.51 0.97 2.24
N ILE A 131 20.57 0.04 2.36
CA ILE A 131 19.17 0.32 2.72
C ILE A 131 19.13 0.82 4.16
N ASP A 132 18.27 1.79 4.43
CA ASP A 132 18.01 2.32 5.77
C ASP A 132 17.72 1.17 6.76
N SER A 133 18.47 1.11 7.85
CA SER A 133 18.35 0.05 8.86
C SER A 133 16.95 -0.05 9.47
N ARG A 134 16.20 1.07 9.49
CA ARG A 134 14.80 1.11 9.95
C ARG A 134 13.86 0.31 9.03
N LEU A 135 14.26 0.11 7.77
CA LEU A 135 13.46 -0.60 6.75
C LEU A 135 13.92 -2.04 6.53
N GLN A 136 15.22 -2.37 6.75
CA GLN A 136 15.77 -3.69 6.40
C GLN A 136 15.00 -4.86 7.01
N ASN A 137 14.53 -4.73 8.26
CA ASN A 137 13.83 -5.78 9.00
C ASN A 137 12.40 -5.38 9.40
N ALA A 138 11.78 -4.49 8.62
CA ALA A 138 10.46 -3.99 8.95
C ALA A 138 9.40 -5.11 8.94
N ALA A 139 8.51 -5.08 9.94
CA ALA A 139 7.53 -6.16 10.20
C ALA A 139 6.51 -6.39 9.08
N TRP A 140 6.32 -5.43 8.17
CA TRP A 140 5.40 -5.59 7.05
C TRP A 140 5.95 -6.40 5.88
N HIS A 141 7.25 -6.69 5.84
CA HIS A 141 7.85 -7.56 4.83
C HIS A 141 8.83 -8.60 5.39
N THR A 142 9.07 -8.60 6.71
CA THR A 142 9.91 -9.62 7.38
C THR A 142 9.02 -10.40 8.35
N VAL A 143 8.83 -11.68 8.06
CA VAL A 143 7.96 -12.58 8.84
C VAL A 143 8.80 -13.76 9.31
N ASP A 144 8.80 -14.03 10.62
CA ASP A 144 9.57 -15.11 11.25
C ASP A 144 11.07 -15.08 10.88
N GLY A 145 11.65 -13.87 10.76
CA GLY A 145 13.05 -13.67 10.38
C GLY A 145 13.34 -13.88 8.90
N VAL A 146 12.34 -14.11 8.08
CA VAL A 146 12.45 -14.30 6.62
C VAL A 146 12.04 -13.02 5.90
N HIS A 147 12.88 -12.52 4.99
CA HIS A 147 12.59 -11.34 4.17
C HIS A 147 11.77 -11.75 2.94
N TYR A 148 10.69 -11.01 2.66
CA TYR A 148 9.81 -11.20 1.51
C TYR A 148 9.79 -10.01 0.55
N GLY A 149 10.52 -8.95 0.86
CA GLY A 149 10.56 -7.76 0.03
C GLY A 149 11.87 -6.98 0.18
N VAL A 150 12.19 -6.21 -0.86
CA VAL A 150 13.28 -5.24 -0.89
C VAL A 150 12.66 -3.86 -0.72
N PRO A 151 13.00 -3.10 0.34
CA PRO A 151 12.49 -1.74 0.53
C PRO A 151 12.73 -0.86 -0.70
N TYR A 152 11.69 -0.17 -1.14
CA TYR A 152 11.73 0.61 -2.38
C TYR A 152 11.77 2.11 -2.12
N GLN A 153 10.78 2.64 -1.43
CA GLN A 153 10.70 4.02 -0.96
C GLN A 153 9.65 4.14 0.16
N TRP A 154 9.62 5.27 0.85
CA TRP A 154 8.62 5.53 1.88
C TRP A 154 8.20 7.00 1.90
N GLY A 155 7.07 7.29 2.52
CA GLY A 155 6.56 8.64 2.66
C GLY A 155 5.36 8.72 3.59
N SER A 156 5.00 9.94 3.93
CA SER A 156 3.77 10.22 4.68
C SER A 156 2.61 10.50 3.74
N ASN A 157 1.41 10.17 4.17
CA ASN A 157 0.23 10.86 3.69
C ASN A 157 0.29 12.30 4.19
N VAL A 158 -0.09 13.25 3.36
CA VAL A 158 -0.03 14.67 3.68
C VAL A 158 -1.41 15.30 3.60
N LEU A 159 -1.64 16.33 4.38
CA LEU A 159 -2.77 17.23 4.16
C LEU A 159 -2.37 18.21 3.05
N MET A 160 -2.84 17.96 1.82
CA MET A 160 -2.70 18.88 0.70
C MET A 160 -3.80 19.94 0.78
N TYR A 161 -3.46 21.20 0.52
CA TYR A 161 -4.40 22.33 0.62
C TYR A 161 -4.13 23.39 -0.45
N ASP A 162 -5.17 24.11 -0.84
CA ASP A 162 -5.07 25.30 -1.72
C ASP A 162 -4.55 26.50 -0.92
N THR A 163 -3.41 27.06 -1.31
CA THR A 163 -2.76 28.18 -0.61
C THR A 163 -3.52 29.51 -0.75
N LYS A 164 -4.45 29.64 -1.69
CA LYS A 164 -5.37 30.80 -1.79
C LYS A 164 -6.47 30.74 -0.73
N VAL A 165 -6.89 29.54 -0.35
CA VAL A 165 -7.89 29.34 0.72
C VAL A 165 -7.23 29.30 2.09
N PHE A 166 -6.04 28.73 2.17
CA PHE A 166 -5.25 28.61 3.39
C PHE A 166 -3.94 29.41 3.28
N PRO A 167 -3.97 30.73 3.56
CA PRO A 167 -2.74 31.55 3.55
C PRO A 167 -1.69 31.09 4.56
N THR A 168 -2.14 30.42 5.62
CA THR A 168 -1.31 29.68 6.59
C THR A 168 -1.66 28.22 6.52
N ALA A 169 -0.65 27.34 6.54
CA ALA A 169 -0.85 25.91 6.51
C ALA A 169 -1.78 25.45 7.63
N PRO A 170 -2.77 24.58 7.35
CA PRO A 170 -3.62 24.00 8.38
C PRO A 170 -2.77 23.15 9.34
N THR A 171 -3.10 23.17 10.62
CA THR A 171 -2.32 22.50 11.68
C THR A 171 -2.95 21.19 12.15
N SER A 172 -4.16 20.86 11.68
CA SER A 172 -4.93 19.69 12.12
C SER A 172 -5.68 19.06 10.95
N TRP A 173 -5.87 17.74 11.02
CA TRP A 173 -6.77 16.98 10.16
C TRP A 173 -8.27 17.34 10.38
N ASP A 174 -8.59 18.22 11.33
CA ASP A 174 -9.95 18.75 11.52
C ASP A 174 -10.58 19.21 10.19
N VAL A 175 -9.77 19.78 9.31
CA VAL A 175 -10.20 20.28 7.99
C VAL A 175 -10.96 19.23 7.18
N VAL A 176 -10.58 17.96 7.28
CA VAL A 176 -11.22 16.85 6.54
C VAL A 176 -12.11 15.96 7.41
N PHE A 177 -12.01 16.03 8.75
CA PHE A 177 -12.81 15.20 9.64
C PHE A 177 -14.01 15.92 10.29
N LYS A 178 -13.97 17.25 10.44
CA LYS A 178 -15.01 18.03 11.15
C LYS A 178 -15.66 19.06 10.26
N ALA A 179 -16.96 19.29 10.46
CA ALA A 179 -17.66 20.39 9.81
C ALA A 179 -17.15 21.72 10.37
N MET A 180 -16.65 22.59 9.48
CA MET A 180 -16.11 23.90 9.87
C MET A 180 -16.16 24.90 8.72
N ASN A 181 -16.05 26.18 9.05
CA ASN A 181 -15.74 27.19 8.05
C ASN A 181 -14.21 27.25 7.83
N LEU A 182 -13.83 27.34 6.57
CA LEU A 182 -12.44 27.50 6.16
C LEU A 182 -12.00 28.96 6.29
N PRO A 183 -10.70 29.29 6.15
CA PRO A 183 -10.20 30.66 6.27
C PRO A 183 -10.86 31.67 5.30
N ASP A 184 -11.40 31.22 4.17
CA ASP A 184 -12.15 32.04 3.22
C ASP A 184 -13.62 32.31 3.67
N GLY A 185 -14.01 31.89 4.88
CA GLY A 185 -15.34 32.05 5.47
C GLY A 185 -16.40 31.07 4.96
N LYS A 186 -16.06 30.18 4.03
CA LYS A 186 -17.00 29.20 3.46
C LYS A 186 -16.91 27.86 4.18
N PRO A 187 -18.00 27.07 4.24
CA PRO A 187 -17.96 25.72 4.82
C PRO A 187 -17.06 24.79 4.02
N ASN A 188 -16.44 23.82 4.71
CA ASN A 188 -15.62 22.77 4.07
C ASN A 188 -16.46 21.69 3.36
N LYS A 189 -17.76 21.60 3.63
CA LYS A 189 -18.65 20.61 3.01
C LYS A 189 -18.63 20.69 1.48
N GLY A 190 -18.33 19.56 0.83
CA GLY A 190 -18.22 19.44 -0.63
C GLY A 190 -16.94 20.02 -1.22
N ARG A 191 -16.04 20.54 -0.38
CA ARG A 191 -14.76 21.16 -0.80
C ARG A 191 -13.53 20.42 -0.29
N VAL A 192 -13.73 19.33 0.42
CA VAL A 192 -12.66 18.47 0.95
C VAL A 192 -12.81 17.04 0.44
N GLN A 193 -11.70 16.36 0.31
CA GLN A 193 -11.61 14.96 -0.10
C GLN A 193 -10.81 14.12 0.89
N ALA A 194 -10.95 12.80 0.77
CA ALA A 194 -10.18 11.82 1.50
C ALA A 194 -9.90 10.59 0.63
N PHE A 195 -8.94 9.77 1.03
CA PHE A 195 -8.60 8.53 0.33
C PHE A 195 -9.74 7.51 0.41
N ASP A 196 -10.01 6.82 -0.70
CA ASP A 196 -11.05 5.79 -0.83
C ASP A 196 -10.46 4.39 -0.66
N GLY A 197 -10.38 3.91 0.55
CA GLY A 197 -9.93 2.54 0.85
C GLY A 197 -10.13 2.16 2.31
N PRO A 198 -10.30 0.87 2.63
CA PRO A 198 -10.52 0.41 4.01
C PRO A 198 -9.39 0.80 4.97
N ILE A 199 -8.17 0.93 4.46
CA ILE A 199 -7.00 1.33 5.25
C ILE A 199 -7.15 2.74 5.83
N TYR A 200 -7.99 3.60 5.25
CA TYR A 200 -8.27 4.94 5.74
C TYR A 200 -8.96 4.97 7.11
N ILE A 201 -9.46 3.83 7.60
CA ILE A 201 -9.93 3.69 8.99
C ILE A 201 -8.78 3.99 9.98
N ALA A 202 -7.53 3.68 9.59
CA ALA A 202 -6.37 3.99 10.42
C ALA A 202 -6.11 5.50 10.53
N ASP A 203 -6.42 6.28 9.49
CA ASP A 203 -6.35 7.75 9.53
C ASP A 203 -7.36 8.31 10.54
N ALA A 204 -8.58 7.78 10.53
CA ALA A 204 -9.60 8.13 11.53
C ALA A 204 -9.17 7.72 12.95
N ALA A 205 -8.56 6.55 13.11
CA ALA A 205 -8.05 6.07 14.40
C ALA A 205 -6.88 6.94 14.90
N LEU A 206 -5.97 7.35 14.02
CA LEU A 206 -4.86 8.26 14.34
C LEU A 206 -5.39 9.62 14.79
N PHE A 207 -6.38 10.16 14.10
CA PHE A 207 -7.07 11.38 14.49
C PHE A 207 -7.68 11.26 15.90
N LEU A 208 -8.41 10.17 16.16
CA LEU A 208 -9.03 9.90 17.46
C LEU A 208 -7.98 9.68 18.57
N LYS A 209 -6.85 9.05 18.27
CA LYS A 209 -5.73 8.89 19.22
C LYS A 209 -5.29 10.22 19.80
N HIS A 210 -5.32 11.30 19.02
CA HIS A 210 -4.94 12.64 19.43
C HIS A 210 -6.10 13.38 20.11
N HIS A 211 -7.31 13.30 19.56
CA HIS A 211 -8.47 14.09 20.00
C HIS A 211 -9.32 13.42 21.10
N GLN A 212 -9.20 12.10 21.27
CA GLN A 212 -9.91 11.31 22.27
C GLN A 212 -8.95 10.31 22.94
N PRO A 213 -7.94 10.79 23.71
CA PRO A 213 -6.91 9.94 24.31
C PRO A 213 -7.47 8.90 25.27
N GLU A 214 -8.67 9.11 25.81
CA GLU A 214 -9.40 8.16 26.67
C GLU A 214 -9.79 6.86 25.94
N LEU A 215 -9.76 6.83 24.61
CA LEU A 215 -9.92 5.60 23.83
C LEU A 215 -8.71 4.67 23.95
N GLY A 216 -7.54 5.18 24.38
CA GLY A 216 -6.33 4.39 24.58
C GLY A 216 -5.78 3.75 23.28
N ILE A 217 -5.96 4.40 22.13
CA ILE A 217 -5.41 3.92 20.86
C ILE A 217 -3.89 4.05 20.87
N THR A 218 -3.18 2.94 20.86
CA THR A 218 -1.71 2.92 20.79
C THR A 218 -1.23 2.75 19.33
N ASP A 219 -1.86 1.85 18.59
CA ASP A 219 -1.56 1.51 17.21
C ASP A 219 -2.84 1.65 16.36
N PRO A 220 -2.87 2.56 15.37
CA PRO A 220 -4.06 2.80 14.56
C PRO A 220 -4.46 1.60 13.66
N TYR A 221 -3.59 0.59 13.54
CA TYR A 221 -3.87 -0.63 12.78
C TYR A 221 -4.24 -1.84 13.66
N GLN A 222 -4.22 -1.70 14.99
CA GLN A 222 -4.60 -2.76 15.92
C GLN A 222 -5.66 -2.25 16.87
N LEU A 223 -6.89 -2.17 16.38
CA LEU A 223 -8.00 -1.57 17.10
C LEU A 223 -8.82 -2.65 17.82
N THR A 224 -9.16 -2.38 19.08
CA THR A 224 -10.24 -3.08 19.76
C THR A 224 -11.58 -2.74 19.10
N GLN A 225 -12.64 -3.53 19.38
CA GLN A 225 -13.95 -3.27 18.81
C GLN A 225 -14.44 -1.83 19.17
N LYS A 226 -14.25 -1.38 20.41
CA LYS A 226 -14.65 -0.02 20.84
C LYS A 226 -13.91 1.08 20.06
N GLN A 227 -12.60 0.92 19.83
CA GLN A 227 -11.78 1.88 19.10
C GLN A 227 -12.16 1.89 17.62
N PHE A 228 -12.40 0.72 17.06
CA PHE A 228 -12.84 0.55 15.68
C PHE A 228 -14.21 1.20 15.44
N ASP A 229 -15.18 0.94 16.33
CA ASP A 229 -16.53 1.53 16.22
C ASP A 229 -16.45 3.07 16.28
N ALA A 230 -15.59 3.64 17.13
CA ALA A 230 -15.38 5.08 17.19
C ALA A 230 -14.78 5.62 15.88
N ALA A 231 -13.82 4.93 15.26
CA ALA A 231 -13.26 5.32 13.97
C ALA A 231 -14.30 5.25 12.85
N ILE A 232 -15.14 4.21 12.82
CA ILE A 232 -16.23 4.07 11.85
C ILE A 232 -17.27 5.20 12.02
N GLU A 233 -17.60 5.55 13.26
CA GLU A 233 -18.56 6.67 13.50
C GLU A 233 -17.98 8.01 13.05
N LEU A 234 -16.68 8.26 13.28
CA LEU A 234 -16.00 9.45 12.75
C LEU A 234 -16.09 9.50 11.22
N LEU A 235 -15.85 8.36 10.53
CA LEU A 235 -15.96 8.29 9.07
C LEU A 235 -17.40 8.49 8.56
N ARG A 236 -18.42 8.04 9.31
CA ARG A 236 -19.83 8.34 8.98
C ARG A 236 -20.10 9.84 9.05
N GLY A 237 -19.55 10.52 10.06
CA GLY A 237 -19.60 11.98 10.16
C GLY A 237 -18.88 12.66 8.99
N GLN A 238 -17.68 12.21 8.66
CA GLN A 238 -16.90 12.71 7.53
C GLN A 238 -17.65 12.53 6.20
N ARG A 239 -18.39 11.43 6.01
CA ARG A 239 -19.16 11.16 4.79
C ARG A 239 -20.21 12.23 4.49
N GLN A 240 -20.64 13.00 5.51
CA GLN A 240 -21.56 14.14 5.32
C GLN A 240 -20.84 15.39 4.79
N LEU A 241 -19.52 15.44 4.89
CA LEU A 241 -18.67 16.56 4.46
C LEU A 241 -18.04 16.27 3.10
N VAL A 242 -17.47 15.07 2.97
CA VAL A 242 -16.73 14.60 1.80
C VAL A 242 -17.73 14.01 0.80
N THR A 243 -17.94 14.71 -0.29
CA THR A 243 -18.85 14.27 -1.35
C THR A 243 -18.19 13.34 -2.34
N LYS A 244 -16.85 13.40 -2.45
CA LYS A 244 -16.04 12.63 -3.39
C LYS A 244 -14.78 12.13 -2.70
N TYR A 245 -14.58 10.81 -2.68
CA TYR A 245 -13.36 10.16 -2.24
C TYR A 245 -12.50 9.80 -3.44
N TRP A 246 -11.19 9.81 -3.28
CA TRP A 246 -10.26 9.50 -4.37
C TRP A 246 -9.51 8.19 -4.09
N HIS A 247 -9.26 7.41 -5.12
CA HIS A 247 -8.39 6.23 -5.13
C HIS A 247 -7.38 6.26 -6.28
N ASP A 248 -7.54 7.20 -7.20
CA ASP A 248 -6.63 7.43 -8.31
C ASP A 248 -6.01 8.83 -8.19
N ALA A 249 -4.67 8.90 -8.25
CA ALA A 249 -3.94 10.15 -8.06
C ALA A 249 -4.22 11.18 -9.14
N ALA A 250 -4.37 10.75 -10.41
CA ALA A 250 -4.67 11.66 -11.53
C ALA A 250 -6.08 12.25 -11.38
N MET A 251 -7.04 11.43 -10.96
CA MET A 251 -8.41 11.90 -10.67
C MET A 251 -8.41 12.97 -9.57
N GLN A 252 -7.67 12.75 -8.46
CA GLN A 252 -7.57 13.75 -7.40
C GLN A 252 -6.97 15.07 -7.88
N MET A 253 -5.90 15.02 -8.68
CA MET A 253 -5.29 16.22 -9.26
C MET A 253 -6.29 17.00 -10.14
N GLU A 254 -7.10 16.32 -10.92
CA GLU A 254 -8.16 16.97 -11.73
C GLU A 254 -9.26 17.58 -10.86
N ASP A 255 -9.63 16.94 -9.77
CA ASP A 255 -10.62 17.46 -8.82
C ASP A 255 -10.16 18.78 -8.18
N PHE A 256 -8.89 18.89 -7.80
CA PHE A 256 -8.30 20.15 -7.33
C PHE A 256 -8.32 21.24 -8.40
N LYS A 257 -8.08 20.89 -9.67
CA LYS A 257 -8.08 21.85 -10.78
C LYS A 257 -9.48 22.34 -11.15
N LYS A 258 -10.51 21.47 -11.08
CA LYS A 258 -11.80 21.72 -11.73
C LYS A 258 -13.01 21.66 -10.80
N GLU A 259 -12.95 20.91 -9.70
CA GLU A 259 -14.11 20.58 -8.87
C GLU A 259 -14.22 21.44 -7.60
N GLY A 260 -13.31 22.42 -7.41
CA GLY A 260 -13.32 23.31 -6.25
C GLY A 260 -12.91 22.64 -4.93
N ILE A 261 -12.20 21.53 -5.00
CA ILE A 261 -11.58 20.88 -3.84
C ILE A 261 -10.41 21.74 -3.37
N VAL A 262 -10.35 21.99 -2.07
CA VAL A 262 -9.38 22.90 -1.47
C VAL A 262 -8.54 22.27 -0.36
N ALA A 263 -8.88 21.07 0.10
CA ALA A 263 -8.05 20.27 1.01
C ALA A 263 -8.36 18.78 0.87
N SER A 264 -7.35 17.94 1.06
CA SER A 264 -7.49 16.48 0.99
C SER A 264 -6.34 15.78 1.69
N SER A 265 -6.59 14.57 2.23
CA SER A 265 -5.49 13.61 2.40
C SER A 265 -4.93 13.26 1.03
N SER A 266 -3.61 13.25 0.87
CA SER A 266 -2.95 13.07 -0.44
C SER A 266 -1.60 12.40 -0.26
N TRP A 267 -1.02 11.95 -1.35
CA TRP A 267 0.40 11.59 -1.38
C TRP A 267 1.22 12.81 -1.83
N PRO A 268 2.51 12.90 -1.51
CA PRO A 268 3.40 13.94 -2.03
C PRO A 268 3.43 14.00 -3.57
N TYR A 269 3.21 12.88 -4.24
CA TYR A 269 3.13 12.76 -5.70
C TYR A 269 2.11 13.74 -6.33
N GLN A 270 0.90 13.84 -5.77
CA GLN A 270 -0.10 14.78 -6.29
C GLN A 270 0.31 16.24 -6.03
N VAL A 271 0.94 16.51 -4.90
CA VAL A 271 1.47 17.85 -4.60
C VAL A 271 2.50 18.26 -5.65
N ASN A 272 3.47 17.38 -5.93
CA ASN A 272 4.50 17.61 -6.95
C ASN A 272 3.89 17.80 -8.34
N GLY A 273 2.90 17.00 -8.71
CA GLY A 273 2.20 17.10 -9.99
C GLY A 273 1.36 18.38 -10.15
N LEU A 274 1.00 19.04 -9.04
CA LEU A 274 0.16 20.24 -9.06
C LEU A 274 0.91 21.54 -8.84
N VAL A 275 1.96 21.55 -8.04
CA VAL A 275 2.59 22.79 -7.53
C VAL A 275 3.05 23.75 -8.61
N ALA A 276 3.45 23.27 -9.78
CA ALA A 276 3.87 24.11 -10.90
C ALA A 276 2.70 24.84 -11.59
N THR A 277 1.48 24.33 -11.47
CA THR A 277 0.30 24.81 -12.22
C THR A 277 -0.87 25.23 -11.32
N HIS A 278 -0.83 24.85 -10.05
CA HIS A 278 -1.91 25.07 -9.09
C HIS A 278 -1.34 25.53 -7.73
N PRO A 279 -2.00 26.46 -7.03
CA PRO A 279 -1.50 27.00 -5.77
C PRO A 279 -1.72 26.03 -4.61
N VAL A 280 -1.01 24.90 -4.60
CA VAL A 280 -1.10 23.89 -3.53
C VAL A 280 0.12 23.93 -2.62
N GLY A 281 -0.12 23.60 -1.35
CA GLY A 281 0.88 23.26 -0.35
C GLY A 281 0.50 21.98 0.35
N SER A 282 1.41 21.43 1.15
CA SER A 282 1.15 20.27 1.98
C SER A 282 1.80 20.38 3.35
N VAL A 283 1.24 19.66 4.31
CA VAL A 283 1.74 19.60 5.68
C VAL A 283 1.44 18.26 6.31
N ILE A 284 2.26 17.83 7.28
CA ILE A 284 1.91 16.80 8.24
C ILE A 284 1.35 17.53 9.46
N PRO A 285 0.04 17.39 9.76
CA PRO A 285 -0.58 18.04 10.90
C PRO A 285 -0.03 17.58 12.26
N ALA A 286 -0.45 18.25 13.34
CA ALA A 286 0.03 17.99 14.70
C ALA A 286 -0.25 16.57 15.20
N GLU A 287 -1.32 15.96 14.74
CA GLU A 287 -1.70 14.57 15.03
C GLU A 287 -0.72 13.53 14.45
N GLY A 288 0.22 13.96 13.61
CA GLY A 288 1.00 13.09 12.75
C GLY A 288 0.24 12.66 11.51
N ALA A 289 0.73 11.63 10.83
CA ALA A 289 0.12 11.09 9.63
C ALA A 289 0.24 9.57 9.57
N THR A 290 -0.65 8.92 8.86
CA THR A 290 -0.37 7.62 8.28
C THR A 290 0.61 7.77 7.12
N GLY A 291 1.22 6.67 6.70
CA GLY A 291 2.15 6.70 5.56
C GLY A 291 2.39 5.31 5.04
N TRP A 292 3.23 5.23 4.06
CA TRP A 292 3.54 4.00 3.36
C TRP A 292 5.06 3.78 3.31
N ALA A 293 5.46 2.53 3.40
CA ALA A 293 6.83 2.10 3.17
C ALA A 293 6.77 0.86 2.29
N ASP A 294 7.02 1.08 1.01
CA ASP A 294 6.73 0.09 -0.01
C ASP A 294 7.92 -0.81 -0.28
N THR A 295 7.62 -2.04 -0.61
CA THR A 295 8.60 -3.07 -0.88
C THR A 295 8.35 -3.72 -2.24
N SER A 296 9.42 -3.96 -2.97
CA SER A 296 9.39 -4.80 -4.17
C SER A 296 9.44 -6.26 -3.74
N MET A 297 8.34 -6.99 -3.98
CA MET A 297 8.19 -8.40 -3.58
C MET A 297 8.13 -9.31 -4.80
N LEU A 298 8.81 -10.46 -4.72
CA LEU A 298 8.85 -11.44 -5.81
C LEU A 298 7.65 -12.40 -5.72
N HIS A 299 6.90 -12.56 -6.81
CA HIS A 299 5.79 -13.51 -6.87
C HIS A 299 6.26 -14.94 -6.60
N ALA A 300 5.44 -15.73 -5.89
CA ALA A 300 5.78 -17.12 -5.52
C ALA A 300 6.15 -18.00 -6.74
N ASN A 301 5.52 -17.74 -7.88
CA ASN A 301 5.75 -18.43 -9.15
C ASN A 301 6.15 -17.41 -10.24
N ALA A 302 7.11 -16.51 -9.93
CA ALA A 302 7.59 -15.51 -10.88
C ALA A 302 8.09 -16.19 -12.17
N PRO A 303 7.54 -15.82 -13.35
CA PRO A 303 7.97 -16.42 -14.62
C PRO A 303 9.42 -16.09 -15.01
N HIS A 304 9.92 -14.94 -14.54
CA HIS A 304 11.23 -14.41 -14.93
C HIS A 304 12.09 -14.01 -13.71
N PRO A 305 12.43 -14.98 -12.81
CA PRO A 305 13.08 -14.68 -11.53
C PRO A 305 14.46 -14.03 -11.66
N ASN A 306 15.24 -14.33 -12.71
CA ASN A 306 16.55 -13.70 -12.90
C ASN A 306 16.41 -12.23 -13.31
N CYS A 307 15.54 -11.90 -14.24
CA CYS A 307 15.24 -10.51 -14.58
C CYS A 307 14.63 -9.75 -13.38
N ALA A 308 13.81 -10.42 -12.57
CA ALA A 308 13.25 -9.84 -11.36
C ALA A 308 14.37 -9.49 -10.34
N TYR A 309 15.31 -10.39 -10.07
CA TYR A 309 16.43 -10.08 -9.17
C TYR A 309 17.36 -9.00 -9.72
N LYS A 310 17.58 -8.94 -11.04
CA LYS A 310 18.31 -7.82 -11.67
C LYS A 310 17.58 -6.50 -11.44
N TRP A 311 16.25 -6.49 -11.55
CA TRP A 311 15.45 -5.31 -11.24
C TRP A 311 15.51 -4.94 -9.75
N LEU A 312 15.41 -5.90 -8.83
CA LEU A 312 15.55 -5.66 -7.39
C LEU A 312 16.91 -5.01 -7.05
N ASN A 313 17.99 -5.46 -7.67
CA ASN A 313 19.32 -4.83 -7.53
C ASN A 313 19.34 -3.42 -8.12
N HIS A 314 18.79 -3.23 -9.31
CA HIS A 314 18.67 -1.91 -9.93
C HIS A 314 17.85 -0.94 -9.08
N SER A 315 16.78 -1.43 -8.44
CA SER A 315 15.86 -0.62 -7.64
C SER A 315 16.51 0.00 -6.38
N VAL A 316 17.60 -0.53 -5.88
CA VAL A 316 18.37 0.02 -4.74
C VAL A 316 19.61 0.83 -5.19
N SER A 317 19.76 1.12 -6.48
CA SER A 317 20.85 1.95 -6.98
C SER A 317 20.64 3.43 -6.58
N LEU A 318 21.75 4.12 -6.30
CA LEU A 318 21.70 5.52 -5.84
C LEU A 318 20.96 6.44 -6.82
N LYS A 319 21.18 6.23 -8.13
CA LYS A 319 20.54 7.06 -9.15
C LYS A 319 19.03 6.87 -9.15
N LEU A 320 18.56 5.62 -9.25
CA LEU A 320 17.13 5.32 -9.27
C LEU A 320 16.45 5.83 -8.00
N GLN A 321 17.03 5.56 -6.84
CA GLN A 321 16.48 5.96 -5.54
C GLN A 321 16.33 7.48 -5.40
N GLY A 322 17.29 8.25 -5.87
CA GLY A 322 17.23 9.71 -5.84
C GLY A 322 16.26 10.27 -6.87
N ASP A 323 16.26 9.76 -8.10
CA ASP A 323 15.36 10.20 -9.16
C ASP A 323 13.90 9.90 -8.81
N LEU A 324 13.64 8.69 -8.29
CA LEU A 324 12.31 8.28 -7.81
C LEU A 324 11.82 9.18 -6.67
N ALA A 325 12.68 9.44 -5.68
CA ALA A 325 12.35 10.29 -4.54
C ALA A 325 12.04 11.73 -4.98
N SER A 326 12.79 12.26 -5.96
CA SER A 326 12.53 13.56 -6.55
C SER A 326 11.20 13.60 -7.29
N TRP A 327 10.94 12.59 -8.12
CA TRP A 327 9.72 12.47 -8.91
C TRP A 327 8.48 12.36 -8.04
N PHE A 328 8.53 11.46 -7.07
CA PHE A 328 7.38 11.12 -6.25
C PHE A 328 7.17 12.07 -5.04
N GLY A 329 8.20 12.80 -4.63
CA GLY A 329 8.19 13.56 -3.37
C GLY A 329 8.29 12.65 -2.15
N SER A 330 8.92 11.50 -2.29
CA SER A 330 9.10 10.48 -1.27
C SER A 330 10.49 10.52 -0.65
N VAL A 331 10.74 9.63 0.27
CA VAL A 331 12.07 9.40 0.85
C VAL A 331 12.63 8.09 0.29
N PRO A 332 13.88 8.10 -0.21
CA PRO A 332 14.50 6.90 -0.74
C PRO A 332 14.75 5.87 0.37
N SER A 333 14.66 4.58 0.03
CA SER A 333 15.06 3.51 0.96
C SER A 333 16.57 3.44 1.17
N VAL A 334 17.36 4.06 0.29
CA VAL A 334 18.82 4.16 0.38
C VAL A 334 19.21 5.61 0.72
N PRO A 335 19.50 5.93 2.00
CA PRO A 335 19.73 7.30 2.46
C PRO A 335 20.89 8.02 1.76
N GLU A 336 21.87 7.29 1.25
CA GLU A 336 22.99 7.88 0.50
C GLU A 336 22.52 8.60 -0.78
N ALA A 337 21.40 8.19 -1.37
CA ALA A 337 20.80 8.87 -2.52
C ALA A 337 20.38 10.31 -2.22
N CYS A 338 20.18 10.65 -0.94
CA CYS A 338 19.88 12.02 -0.51
C CYS A 338 21.04 13.03 -0.70
N LYS A 339 22.28 12.54 -0.80
CA LYS A 339 23.45 13.41 -0.76
C LYS A 339 23.86 13.99 -2.11
N ASN A 340 23.71 13.23 -3.18
CA ASN A 340 24.35 13.55 -4.46
C ASN A 340 23.43 13.35 -5.67
N ASN A 341 22.12 13.41 -5.52
CA ASN A 341 21.21 13.35 -6.66
C ASN A 341 20.85 14.75 -7.14
N ALA A 342 21.10 15.04 -8.44
CA ALA A 342 20.91 16.36 -9.02
C ALA A 342 19.44 16.80 -9.10
N LEU A 343 18.51 15.85 -9.30
CA LEU A 343 17.07 16.13 -9.38
C LEU A 343 16.46 16.35 -8.00
N LEU A 344 16.88 15.55 -7.01
CA LEU A 344 16.40 15.66 -5.64
C LEU A 344 16.96 16.91 -4.92
N GLY A 345 18.20 17.29 -5.25
CA GLY A 345 18.88 18.41 -4.61
C GLY A 345 19.30 18.13 -3.16
N ALA A 346 20.07 19.04 -2.58
CA ALA A 346 20.66 18.86 -1.25
C ALA A 346 19.63 18.76 -0.12
N GLU A 347 18.49 19.44 -0.23
CA GLU A 347 17.43 19.52 0.77
C GLU A 347 16.22 18.62 0.45
N GLY A 348 16.23 17.92 -0.67
CA GLY A 348 15.06 17.19 -1.16
C GLY A 348 14.56 16.13 -0.19
N CYS A 349 15.43 15.30 0.35
CA CYS A 349 15.04 14.28 1.33
C CYS A 349 14.44 14.89 2.60
N LYS A 350 15.00 15.99 3.10
CA LYS A 350 14.48 16.70 4.26
C LYS A 350 13.11 17.30 3.96
N THR A 351 12.97 17.94 2.81
CA THR A 351 11.70 18.47 2.33
C THR A 351 10.65 17.36 2.19
N ASN A 352 11.04 16.18 1.71
CA ASN A 352 10.17 15.01 1.54
C ASN A 352 9.87 14.29 2.88
N GLY A 353 10.47 14.73 4.00
CA GLY A 353 10.13 14.24 5.33
C GLY A 353 11.03 13.16 5.90
N PHE A 354 12.30 13.06 5.46
CA PHE A 354 13.27 12.08 6.00
C PHE A 354 13.35 12.08 7.54
N ASP A 355 13.27 13.26 8.15
CA ASP A 355 13.33 13.44 9.61
C ASP A 355 12.00 13.14 10.33
N ASN A 356 10.95 12.82 9.59
CA ASN A 356 9.60 12.59 10.15
C ASN A 356 9.25 11.10 10.34
N PHE A 357 10.19 10.18 10.14
CA PHE A 357 9.94 8.74 10.19
C PHE A 357 9.14 8.31 11.43
N ASP A 358 9.53 8.80 12.61
CA ASP A 358 8.89 8.45 13.88
C ASP A 358 7.49 9.09 14.09
N LYS A 359 7.12 10.06 13.23
CA LYS A 359 5.79 10.70 13.26
C LYS A 359 4.78 9.99 12.33
N ILE A 360 5.24 8.98 11.59
CA ILE A 360 4.44 8.28 10.59
C ILE A 360 3.99 6.95 11.14
N SER A 361 2.70 6.70 11.09
CA SER A 361 2.11 5.38 11.31
C SER A 361 2.04 4.66 9.96
N PHE A 362 3.03 3.81 9.67
CA PHE A 362 3.12 3.12 8.38
C PHE A 362 2.01 2.10 8.19
N TRP A 363 1.43 2.09 7.00
CA TRP A 363 0.38 1.15 6.59
C TRP A 363 0.80 -0.29 6.83
N LYS A 364 -0.08 -1.03 7.47
CA LYS A 364 0.05 -2.48 7.67
C LYS A 364 -1.32 -3.11 7.82
N THR A 365 -1.43 -4.38 7.44
CA THR A 365 -2.63 -5.15 7.71
C THR A 365 -2.78 -5.33 9.23
N PRO A 366 -3.97 -5.14 9.81
CA PRO A 366 -4.24 -5.50 11.19
C PRO A 366 -3.79 -6.94 11.50
N ASP A 367 -2.94 -7.09 12.50
CA ASP A 367 -2.47 -8.39 12.97
C ASP A 367 -3.18 -8.78 14.26
N CYS A 368 -4.24 -9.56 14.10
CA CYS A 368 -5.08 -10.02 15.20
C CYS A 368 -4.68 -11.39 15.77
N ASN A 369 -3.60 -12.00 15.29
CA ASN A 369 -3.18 -13.32 15.74
C ASN A 369 -2.97 -13.37 17.27
N GLY A 370 -3.79 -14.14 17.96
CA GLY A 370 -3.74 -14.32 19.42
C GLY A 370 -4.27 -13.15 20.25
N LYS A 371 -4.86 -12.12 19.64
CA LYS A 371 -5.44 -10.93 20.33
C LYS A 371 -6.96 -11.00 20.26
N ALA A 372 -7.62 -11.24 21.39
CA ALA A 372 -9.07 -11.43 21.45
C ALA A 372 -9.87 -10.18 21.04
N ASP A 373 -9.32 -8.98 21.24
CA ASP A 373 -10.04 -7.71 21.03
C ASP A 373 -9.63 -6.99 19.74
N CYS A 374 -8.83 -7.59 18.86
CA CYS A 374 -8.41 -6.97 17.63
C CYS A 374 -9.43 -7.21 16.50
N VAL A 375 -9.79 -6.16 15.77
CA VAL A 375 -10.72 -6.24 14.63
C VAL A 375 -9.95 -6.59 13.36
N PRO A 376 -10.27 -7.73 12.70
CA PRO A 376 -9.53 -8.19 11.52
C PRO A 376 -9.87 -7.37 10.26
N TYR A 377 -8.98 -7.43 9.25
CA TYR A 377 -9.05 -6.56 8.06
C TYR A 377 -10.28 -6.80 7.17
N ASP A 378 -10.80 -8.01 7.11
CA ASP A 378 -12.07 -8.31 6.40
C ASP A 378 -13.24 -7.51 6.99
N LYS A 379 -13.24 -7.33 8.33
CA LYS A 379 -14.21 -6.47 9.01
C LYS A 379 -13.99 -4.99 8.68
N TRP A 380 -12.74 -4.54 8.53
CA TRP A 380 -12.43 -3.20 8.06
C TRP A 380 -13.02 -2.98 6.67
N THR A 381 -12.78 -3.90 5.74
CA THR A 381 -13.30 -3.83 4.37
C THR A 381 -14.82 -3.73 4.35
N THR A 382 -15.52 -4.64 5.02
CA THR A 382 -16.98 -4.66 5.01
C THR A 382 -17.59 -3.41 5.67
N SER A 383 -17.00 -2.94 6.78
CA SER A 383 -17.48 -1.76 7.49
C SER A 383 -17.21 -0.47 6.71
N TYR A 384 -16.04 -0.36 6.06
CA TYR A 384 -15.72 0.77 5.19
C TYR A 384 -16.70 0.86 4.00
N LEU A 385 -16.94 -0.25 3.31
CA LEU A 385 -17.90 -0.31 2.20
C LEU A 385 -19.29 0.13 2.64
N ALA A 386 -19.74 -0.29 3.84
CA ALA A 386 -21.01 0.12 4.41
C ALA A 386 -21.07 1.63 4.70
N VAL A 387 -19.98 2.24 5.18
CA VAL A 387 -19.89 3.71 5.37
C VAL A 387 -19.97 4.43 4.04
N MET A 388 -19.32 3.90 2.99
CA MET A 388 -19.30 4.51 1.66
C MET A 388 -20.60 4.28 0.88
N GLY A 389 -21.53 3.44 1.36
CA GLY A 389 -22.76 3.08 0.65
C GLY A 389 -22.49 2.20 -0.58
N LYS A 390 -21.37 1.46 -0.59
CA LYS A 390 -21.00 0.48 -1.60
C LYS A 390 -21.44 -0.91 -1.09
N GLN A 391 -22.19 -1.66 -1.90
CA GLN A 391 -22.61 -3.03 -1.59
C GLN A 391 -21.79 -4.05 -2.38
#